data_22c79891023d82ab2c9ee8dfe99e5ddb
#
_entry.id   22c79891023d82ab2c9ee8dfe99e5ddb
#
_cell.length_a   1.000
_cell.length_b   1.000
_cell.length_c   1.000
_cell.angle_alpha   90.00
_cell.angle_beta   90.00
_cell.angle_gamma   90.00
#
_symmetry.space_group_name_H-M   'P 1'
#
loop_
_entity.id
_entity.type
_entity.pdbx_description
1 polymer ?
#
loop_
_entity_poly.entity_id
_entity_poly.type
_entity_poly.pdbx_seq_one_letter_code
_entity_poly.pdbx_strand_id
1 'polypeptide(L)'
;MKKRMLALLLGLLCTGLTACGSTDTAAKDETPSAPSVEQPEPEPTPEEIRRTAAEQYADGLTLEEQIAQMFFVRCPETDAAALTAQYDIGGYLLFARDFDGQTKESVANTIAAYQNAAKTPMLIGVDE
;
A
#
# COMPACT_ATOMS: atom_id res chain seq x y z
N MET A 1 14.18 30.35 3.80
CA MET A 1 15.07 31.10 2.90
C MET A 1 15.17 30.30 1.62
N LYS A 2 14.35 30.64 0.65
CA LYS A 2 14.72 31.31 -0.61
C LYS A 2 15.93 30.67 -1.31
N LYS A 3 15.68 29.92 -2.41
CA LYS A 3 16.30 30.23 -3.70
C LYS A 3 15.53 29.57 -4.85
N ARG A 4 14.82 30.41 -5.56
CA ARG A 4 14.35 30.28 -6.93
C ARG A 4 15.55 30.39 -7.87
N MET A 5 15.55 29.62 -8.96
CA MET A 5 16.17 29.94 -10.25
C MET A 5 15.47 29.02 -11.25
N LEU A 6 14.64 29.46 -12.05
CA LEU A 6 14.50 30.31 -13.24
C LEU A 6 15.75 30.23 -14.14
N ALA A 7 15.67 29.45 -15.19
CA ALA A 7 16.44 29.62 -16.40
C ALA A 7 15.60 29.27 -17.61
N LEU A 8 15.34 30.29 -18.27
CA LEU A 8 14.79 30.64 -19.56
C LEU A 8 15.71 30.23 -20.74
N LEU A 9 15.04 29.88 -21.87
CA LEU A 9 15.35 30.27 -23.25
C LEU A 9 16.58 29.69 -23.96
N LEU A 10 16.30 29.08 -25.12
CA LEU A 10 16.68 29.51 -26.51
C LEU A 10 16.42 28.31 -27.43
N GLY A 11 15.54 28.16 -28.34
CA GLY A 11 15.35 28.97 -29.54
C GLY A 11 16.39 28.61 -30.62
N LEU A 12 16.09 27.65 -31.52
CA LEU A 12 16.70 27.71 -32.85
C LEU A 12 15.79 27.10 -33.90
N LEU A 13 15.38 27.99 -34.74
CA LEU A 13 14.69 27.90 -36.02
C LEU A 13 15.64 27.25 -37.05
N CYS A 14 15.22 26.17 -37.72
CA CYS A 14 15.82 25.79 -39.01
C CYS A 14 14.74 25.48 -40.00
N THR A 15 14.55 26.45 -40.87
CA THR A 15 13.86 26.36 -42.17
C THR A 15 14.73 25.57 -43.17
N GLY A 16 14.12 24.63 -43.87
CA GLY A 16 14.71 23.95 -45.00
C GLY A 16 13.63 23.50 -45.96
N LEU A 17 13.34 24.32 -46.96
CA LEU A 17 12.60 23.97 -48.16
C LEU A 17 13.41 23.02 -49.04
N THR A 18 12.80 21.96 -49.53
CA THR A 18 13.06 21.46 -50.87
C THR A 18 11.80 20.81 -51.42
N ALA A 19 11.36 21.35 -52.55
CA ALA A 19 10.27 20.86 -53.38
C ALA A 19 10.78 19.84 -54.40
N CYS A 20 9.89 18.91 -54.79
CA CYS A 20 9.60 18.31 -56.08
C CYS A 20 8.83 17.03 -55.81
N GLY A 21 7.57 16.84 -56.12
CA GLY A 21 7.01 16.84 -57.46
C GLY A 21 6.82 15.40 -57.94
N SER A 22 5.58 14.90 -57.81
CA SER A 22 4.97 13.99 -58.78
C SER A 22 3.52 13.72 -58.39
N THR A 23 2.66 14.00 -59.31
CA THR A 23 1.24 13.69 -59.38
C THR A 23 1.00 12.21 -59.45
N ASP A 24 0.22 11.66 -58.52
CA ASP A 24 -0.63 10.51 -58.80
C ASP A 24 -1.93 10.65 -57.97
N THR A 25 -3.00 10.69 -58.72
CA THR A 25 -4.38 10.80 -58.26
C THR A 25 -4.83 9.42 -57.77
N ALA A 26 -4.84 9.21 -56.48
CA ALA A 26 -5.57 8.10 -55.89
C ALA A 26 -6.60 8.62 -54.92
N ALA A 27 -7.83 8.28 -55.17
CA ALA A 27 -9.00 8.62 -54.37
C ALA A 27 -8.80 8.25 -52.90
N LYS A 28 -8.87 9.22 -52.04
CA LYS A 28 -8.84 9.05 -50.61
C LYS A 28 -10.24 8.67 -50.15
N ASP A 29 -10.41 7.41 -49.91
CA ASP A 29 -11.58 6.87 -49.18
C ASP A 29 -11.45 7.31 -47.73
N GLU A 30 -12.14 8.37 -47.38
CA GLU A 30 -12.24 8.84 -46.03
C GLU A 30 -13.28 8.00 -45.28
N THR A 31 -12.87 6.84 -44.73
CA THR A 31 -13.65 6.12 -43.75
C THR A 31 -13.72 7.01 -42.50
N PRO A 32 -14.91 7.42 -42.04
CA PRO A 32 -15.02 8.14 -40.78
C PRO A 32 -14.55 7.25 -39.64
N SER A 33 -13.48 7.64 -38.99
CA SER A 33 -13.05 7.01 -37.73
C SER A 33 -14.20 7.11 -36.76
N ALA A 34 -14.79 5.96 -36.41
CA ALA A 34 -15.81 5.90 -35.38
C ALA A 34 -15.21 6.43 -34.05
N PRO A 35 -15.99 7.18 -33.25
CA PRO A 35 -15.52 7.62 -31.96
C PRO A 35 -15.13 6.42 -31.12
N SER A 36 -13.89 6.41 -30.64
CA SER A 36 -13.41 5.46 -29.66
C SER A 36 -14.31 5.58 -28.44
N VAL A 37 -15.18 4.60 -28.24
CA VAL A 37 -15.95 4.48 -26.99
C VAL A 37 -14.93 4.14 -25.92
N GLU A 38 -14.60 5.11 -25.09
CA GLU A 38 -13.81 4.95 -23.90
C GLU A 38 -14.55 3.96 -23.01
N GLN A 39 -14.04 2.73 -22.95
CA GLN A 39 -14.62 1.68 -22.13
C GLN A 39 -14.38 2.08 -20.68
N PRO A 40 -15.41 2.19 -19.83
CA PRO A 40 -15.21 2.57 -18.44
C PRO A 40 -14.22 1.60 -17.78
N GLU A 41 -13.24 2.16 -17.08
CA GLU A 41 -12.27 1.39 -16.31
C GLU A 41 -13.02 0.52 -15.30
N PRO A 42 -12.72 -0.77 -15.19
CA PRO A 42 -13.43 -1.66 -14.28
C PRO A 42 -13.28 -1.16 -12.84
N GLU A 43 -14.38 -1.17 -12.09
CA GLU A 43 -14.33 -0.81 -10.66
C GLU A 43 -13.40 -1.76 -9.90
N PRO A 44 -12.60 -1.23 -8.95
CA PRO A 44 -11.65 -2.05 -8.22
C PRO A 44 -12.35 -3.11 -7.38
N THR A 45 -11.82 -4.30 -7.38
CA THR A 45 -12.32 -5.43 -6.58
C THR A 45 -12.13 -5.17 -5.09
N PRO A 46 -12.90 -5.82 -4.20
CA PRO A 46 -12.71 -5.72 -2.75
C PRO A 46 -11.30 -6.12 -2.29
N GLU A 47 -10.62 -6.98 -3.03
CA GLU A 47 -9.23 -7.38 -2.75
C GLU A 47 -8.25 -6.26 -3.10
N GLU A 48 -8.41 -5.63 -4.25
CA GLU A 48 -7.59 -4.49 -4.67
C GLU A 48 -7.76 -3.31 -3.71
N ILE A 49 -8.99 -3.03 -3.27
CA ILE A 49 -9.26 -1.98 -2.28
C ILE A 49 -8.51 -2.28 -0.97
N ARG A 50 -8.57 -3.53 -0.46
CA ARG A 50 -7.87 -3.91 0.78
C ARG A 50 -6.35 -3.83 0.61
N ARG A 51 -5.83 -4.27 -0.53
CA ARG A 51 -4.39 -4.21 -0.83
C ARG A 51 -3.90 -2.77 -0.85
N THR A 52 -4.58 -1.90 -1.59
CA THR A 52 -4.23 -0.48 -1.68
C THR A 52 -4.26 0.19 -0.30
N ALA A 53 -5.27 -0.12 0.52
CA ALA A 53 -5.36 0.41 1.87
C ALA A 53 -4.21 -0.08 2.77
N ALA A 54 -3.81 -1.36 2.65
CA ALA A 54 -2.69 -1.92 3.39
C ALA A 54 -1.35 -1.31 2.97
N GLU A 55 -1.13 -1.13 1.66
CA GLU A 55 0.06 -0.48 1.11
C GLU A 55 0.17 0.97 1.59
N GLN A 56 -0.91 1.74 1.50
CA GLN A 56 -0.94 3.13 2.00
C GLN A 56 -0.67 3.22 3.51
N TYR A 57 -1.17 2.26 4.29
CA TYR A 57 -0.89 2.20 5.71
C TYR A 57 0.59 1.90 5.97
N ALA A 58 1.15 0.90 5.28
CA ALA A 58 2.56 0.52 5.42
C ALA A 58 3.52 1.65 5.01
N ASP A 59 3.20 2.40 3.95
CA ASP A 59 3.99 3.55 3.51
C ASP A 59 4.00 4.70 4.52
N GLY A 60 3.01 4.77 5.41
CA GLY A 60 2.93 5.73 6.50
C GLY A 60 3.76 5.37 7.73
N LEU A 61 4.24 4.13 7.82
CA LEU A 61 5.05 3.64 8.94
C LEU A 61 6.53 4.00 8.76
N THR A 62 7.23 4.22 9.87
CA THR A 62 8.69 4.30 9.86
C THR A 62 9.31 2.93 9.52
N LEU A 63 10.59 2.90 9.13
CA LEU A 63 11.28 1.65 8.85
C LEU A 63 11.29 0.71 10.07
N GLU A 64 11.49 1.26 11.28
CA GLU A 64 11.44 0.50 12.52
C GLU A 64 10.06 -0.13 12.76
N GLU A 65 8.99 0.62 12.52
CA GLU A 65 7.61 0.12 12.64
C GLU A 65 7.31 -0.94 11.58
N GLN A 66 7.74 -0.75 10.32
CA GLN A 66 7.61 -1.76 9.27
C GLN A 66 8.32 -3.06 9.64
N ILE A 67 9.55 -2.96 10.16
CA ILE A 67 10.32 -4.12 10.62
C ILE A 67 9.60 -4.79 11.79
N ALA A 68 9.12 -4.04 12.78
CA ALA A 68 8.41 -4.58 13.94
C ALA A 68 7.15 -5.37 13.52
N GLN A 69 6.40 -4.87 12.54
CA GLN A 69 5.22 -5.54 12.00
C GLN A 69 5.52 -6.89 11.30
N MET A 70 6.77 -7.16 10.92
CA MET A 70 7.18 -8.44 10.36
C MET A 70 7.39 -9.53 11.43
N PHE A 71 7.45 -9.17 12.70
CA PHE A 71 7.66 -10.13 13.78
C PHE A 71 6.33 -10.69 14.30
N PHE A 72 6.22 -12.01 14.20
CA PHE A 72 5.19 -12.82 14.83
C PHE A 72 5.88 -13.71 15.86
N VAL A 73 5.75 -13.37 17.13
CA VAL A 73 6.59 -13.94 18.18
C VAL A 73 5.77 -14.69 19.22
N ARG A 74 6.41 -15.59 19.97
CA ARG A 74 5.78 -16.24 21.12
C ARG A 74 5.34 -15.18 22.14
N CYS A 75 4.11 -15.28 22.64
CA CYS A 75 3.61 -14.39 23.68
C CYS A 75 4.50 -14.46 24.94
N PRO A 76 4.99 -13.32 25.44
CA PRO A 76 5.74 -13.26 26.69
C PRO A 76 4.91 -13.75 27.87
N GLU A 77 5.58 -14.31 28.88
CA GLU A 77 4.90 -14.77 30.10
C GLU A 77 4.41 -13.61 30.98
N THR A 78 5.09 -12.49 30.90
CA THR A 78 4.75 -11.28 31.66
C THR A 78 4.84 -10.07 30.76
N ASP A 79 4.13 -9.02 31.12
CA ASP A 79 4.23 -7.68 30.52
C ASP A 79 3.91 -7.61 29.00
N ALA A 80 3.20 -8.62 28.46
CA ALA A 80 2.93 -8.69 27.02
C ALA A 80 2.28 -7.43 26.46
N ALA A 81 1.30 -6.85 27.14
CA ALA A 81 0.66 -5.59 26.70
C ALA A 81 1.64 -4.40 26.74
N ALA A 82 2.51 -4.31 27.75
CA ALA A 82 3.51 -3.26 27.83
C ALA A 82 4.58 -3.40 26.73
N LEU A 83 4.99 -4.62 26.43
CA LEU A 83 5.92 -4.91 25.33
C LEU A 83 5.28 -4.64 23.98
N THR A 84 3.99 -4.92 23.80
CA THR A 84 3.24 -4.55 22.60
C THR A 84 3.24 -3.02 22.41
N ALA A 85 2.93 -2.26 23.45
CA ALA A 85 2.95 -0.79 23.38
C ALA A 85 4.35 -0.22 23.07
N GLN A 86 5.40 -0.90 23.52
CA GLN A 86 6.77 -0.47 23.31
C GLN A 86 7.28 -0.75 21.90
N TYR A 87 7.01 -1.94 21.37
CA TYR A 87 7.61 -2.43 20.13
C TYR A 87 6.67 -2.48 18.94
N ASP A 88 5.36 -2.43 19.15
CA ASP A 88 4.31 -2.51 18.11
C ASP A 88 4.53 -3.66 17.11
N ILE A 89 4.80 -4.87 17.64
CA ILE A 89 5.07 -6.06 16.82
C ILE A 89 3.82 -6.56 16.08
N GLY A 90 4.03 -7.28 14.97
CA GLY A 90 2.96 -7.77 14.10
C GLY A 90 2.04 -8.81 14.71
N GLY A 91 2.47 -9.56 15.73
CA GLY A 91 1.58 -10.51 16.39
C GLY A 91 2.20 -11.38 17.46
N TYR A 92 1.31 -12.07 18.20
CA TYR A 92 1.66 -13.06 19.19
C TYR A 92 1.18 -14.46 18.79
N LEU A 93 2.02 -15.45 19.03
CA LEU A 93 1.68 -16.86 19.03
C LEU A 93 1.45 -17.31 20.48
N LEU A 94 0.23 -17.75 20.76
CA LEU A 94 -0.20 -18.27 22.06
C LEU A 94 -0.05 -19.79 22.08
N PHE A 95 0.31 -20.34 23.22
CA PHE A 95 0.48 -21.76 23.47
C PHE A 95 -0.46 -22.24 24.58
N ALA A 96 -0.56 -23.54 24.79
CA ALA A 96 -1.42 -24.15 25.84
C ALA A 96 -1.29 -23.47 27.21
N ARG A 97 -0.08 -23.05 27.60
CA ARG A 97 0.17 -22.37 28.89
C ARG A 97 -0.56 -21.03 29.01
N ASP A 98 -0.82 -20.35 27.89
CA ASP A 98 -1.47 -19.05 27.85
C ASP A 98 -3.00 -19.18 28.07
N PHE A 99 -3.50 -20.40 28.00
CA PHE A 99 -4.89 -20.76 28.23
C PHE A 99 -5.11 -21.54 29.54
N ASP A 100 -4.04 -22.02 30.19
CA ASP A 100 -4.14 -22.87 31.37
C ASP A 100 -4.85 -22.14 32.51
N GLY A 101 -5.90 -22.75 33.04
CA GLY A 101 -6.74 -22.18 34.08
C GLY A 101 -7.58 -20.96 33.65
N GLN A 102 -7.59 -20.62 32.36
CA GLN A 102 -8.32 -19.46 31.84
C GLN A 102 -9.74 -19.82 31.40
N THR A 103 -10.65 -18.87 31.56
CA THR A 103 -11.98 -18.94 30.94
C THR A 103 -11.94 -18.28 29.55
N LYS A 104 -12.91 -18.60 28.70
CA LYS A 104 -13.07 -17.96 27.40
C LYS A 104 -13.11 -16.42 27.52
N GLU A 105 -13.81 -15.90 28.53
CA GLU A 105 -13.92 -14.48 28.78
C GLU A 105 -12.58 -13.87 29.22
N SER A 106 -11.84 -14.56 30.10
CA SER A 106 -10.51 -14.14 30.54
C SER A 106 -9.54 -14.05 29.35
N VAL A 107 -9.50 -15.08 28.50
CA VAL A 107 -8.67 -15.08 27.29
C VAL A 107 -9.07 -13.92 26.35
N ALA A 108 -10.36 -13.69 26.12
CA ALA A 108 -10.83 -12.60 25.29
C ALA A 108 -10.39 -11.23 25.83
N ASN A 109 -10.48 -11.02 27.15
CA ASN A 109 -10.04 -9.78 27.79
C ASN A 109 -8.52 -9.59 27.67
N THR A 110 -7.74 -10.68 27.81
CA THR A 110 -6.29 -10.65 27.63
C THR A 110 -5.91 -10.26 26.20
N ILE A 111 -6.53 -10.88 25.21
CA ILE A 111 -6.31 -10.54 23.79
C ILE A 111 -6.73 -9.08 23.51
N ALA A 112 -7.86 -8.63 24.07
CA ALA A 112 -8.29 -7.26 23.94
C ALA A 112 -7.28 -6.28 24.55
N ALA A 113 -6.62 -6.63 25.66
CA ALA A 113 -5.56 -5.81 26.24
C ALA A 113 -4.35 -5.67 25.30
N TYR A 114 -3.95 -6.74 24.61
CA TYR A 114 -2.88 -6.69 23.60
C TYR A 114 -3.25 -5.80 22.43
N GLN A 115 -4.45 -5.99 21.88
CA GLN A 115 -4.95 -5.18 20.76
C GLN A 115 -5.06 -3.69 21.11
N ASN A 116 -5.49 -3.37 22.33
CA ASN A 116 -5.59 -1.98 22.79
C ASN A 116 -4.23 -1.32 23.03
N ALA A 117 -3.18 -2.12 23.28
CA ALA A 117 -1.83 -1.65 23.47
C ALA A 117 -1.08 -1.43 22.14
N ALA A 118 -1.48 -2.12 21.08
CA ALA A 118 -0.89 -2.03 19.75
C ALA A 118 -1.36 -0.76 19.03
N LYS A 119 -0.47 -0.12 18.27
CA LYS A 119 -0.83 0.96 17.34
C LYS A 119 -1.44 0.37 16.07
N THR A 120 -0.84 -0.70 15.57
CA THR A 120 -1.34 -1.49 14.44
C THR A 120 -2.06 -2.73 14.96
N PRO A 121 -3.28 -3.06 14.49
CA PRO A 121 -3.95 -4.29 14.88
C PRO A 121 -3.04 -5.50 14.67
N MET A 122 -2.77 -6.24 15.75
CA MET A 122 -1.84 -7.35 15.72
C MET A 122 -2.51 -8.69 15.40
N LEU A 123 -1.76 -9.60 14.83
CA LEU A 123 -2.20 -10.97 14.59
C LEU A 123 -2.12 -11.79 15.90
N ILE A 124 -3.12 -12.62 16.14
CA ILE A 124 -3.09 -13.60 17.23
C ILE A 124 -3.20 -15.00 16.62
N GLY A 125 -2.18 -15.79 16.82
CA GLY A 125 -2.16 -17.20 16.44
C GLY A 125 -2.15 -18.09 17.69
N VAL A 126 -2.54 -19.35 17.50
CA VAL A 126 -2.53 -20.39 18.54
C VAL A 126 -1.79 -21.59 17.99
N ASP A 127 -0.91 -22.14 18.80
CA ASP A 127 -0.24 -23.42 18.56
C ASP A 127 -0.78 -24.44 19.59
N GLU A 128 -1.49 -25.48 19.10
CA GLU A 128 -2.12 -26.56 19.90
C GLU A 128 -1.28 -27.82 19.93
#